data_ff024df565e11b45b95cc046a05a3e46
#
_entry.id   ff024df565e11b45b95cc046a05a3e46
#
_cell.length_a   1.000
_cell.length_b   1.000
_cell.length_c   1.000
_cell.angle_alpha   90.00
_cell.angle_beta   90.00
_cell.angle_gamma   90.00
#
_symmetry.space_group_name_H-M   'P 1'
#
loop_
_entity.id
_entity.type
_entity.pdbx_description
1 polymer ?
#
loop_
_entity_poly.entity_id
_entity_poly.type
_entity_poly.pdbx_seq_one_letter_code
_entity_poly.pdbx_strand_id
1 'polypeptide(L)'
;MEALDALNTANSEFESRLRQIQPEQWALPTPCEEWDVRGLVNHMLLGTRMSIQVLDGMDRDEVIAGLNDDMLAGDVDPIATFVDLASQMVAGFSGPDGLEGMVAHPAGDFPRSMFIGFRVTDSAAHAWDLAKAIGADDTLNADMVQFLWDDTEPKRDMLTATGMFGEGASGSVSDDAPLQARYLDLIGRRP
;
A
#
# COMPACT_ATOMS: atom_id res chain seq x y z
N MET A 1 -4.76 -17.38 -1.46
CA MET A 1 -3.43 -16.82 -1.13
C MET A 1 -3.41 -16.49 0.35
N GLU A 2 -2.33 -16.77 1.07
CA GLU A 2 -2.18 -16.37 2.48
C GLU A 2 -1.74 -14.89 2.57
N ALA A 3 -2.02 -14.23 3.71
CA ALA A 3 -1.76 -12.79 3.85
C ALA A 3 -0.29 -12.39 3.68
N LEU A 4 0.66 -13.21 4.17
CA LEU A 4 2.09 -12.97 3.97
C LEU A 4 2.52 -13.11 2.51
N ASP A 5 1.95 -14.07 1.79
CA ASP A 5 2.22 -14.24 0.35
C ASP A 5 1.64 -13.07 -0.44
N ALA A 6 0.45 -12.59 -0.05
CA ALA A 6 -0.17 -11.41 -0.65
C ALA A 6 0.69 -10.15 -0.43
N LEU A 7 1.22 -9.96 0.79
CA LEU A 7 2.11 -8.84 1.10
C LEU A 7 3.42 -8.89 0.28
N ASN A 8 4.05 -10.06 0.20
CA ASN A 8 5.25 -10.26 -0.61
C ASN A 8 4.97 -9.96 -2.10
N THR A 9 3.83 -10.43 -2.61
CA THR A 9 3.42 -10.19 -4.00
C THR A 9 3.20 -8.69 -4.23
N ALA A 10 2.46 -8.00 -3.36
CA ALA A 10 2.19 -6.58 -3.48
C ALA A 10 3.47 -5.74 -3.44
N ASN A 11 4.39 -6.05 -2.53
CA ASN A 11 5.69 -5.37 -2.45
C ASN A 11 6.53 -5.60 -3.72
N SER A 12 6.55 -6.83 -4.25
CA SER A 12 7.26 -7.15 -5.49
C SER A 12 6.67 -6.42 -6.70
N GLU A 13 5.36 -6.26 -6.74
CA GLU A 13 4.65 -5.50 -7.76
C GLU A 13 5.04 -4.02 -7.71
N PHE A 14 5.05 -3.41 -6.52
CA PHE A 14 5.47 -2.02 -6.36
C PHE A 14 6.95 -1.85 -6.72
N GLU A 15 7.84 -2.71 -6.22
CA GLU A 15 9.27 -2.70 -6.53
C GLU A 15 9.53 -2.78 -8.04
N SER A 16 8.81 -3.67 -8.74
CA SER A 16 8.95 -3.84 -10.18
C SER A 16 8.67 -2.55 -10.94
N ARG A 17 7.67 -1.76 -10.54
CA ARG A 17 7.34 -0.48 -11.16
C ARG A 17 8.30 0.63 -10.71
N LEU A 18 8.69 0.64 -9.44
CA LEU A 18 9.70 1.58 -8.92
C LEU A 18 11.00 1.51 -9.72
N ARG A 19 11.44 0.31 -10.11
CA ARG A 19 12.63 0.10 -10.95
C ARG A 19 12.49 0.61 -12.39
N GLN A 20 11.27 0.91 -12.84
CA GLN A 20 11.00 1.37 -14.21
C GLN A 20 10.93 2.90 -14.31
N ILE A 21 10.91 3.63 -13.19
CA ILE A 21 10.85 5.10 -13.18
C ILE A 21 12.08 5.67 -13.89
N GLN A 22 11.84 6.49 -14.93
CA GLN A 22 12.88 7.24 -15.60
C GLN A 22 13.12 8.60 -14.91
N PRO A 23 14.30 9.20 -15.03
CA PRO A 23 14.63 10.45 -14.34
C PRO A 23 13.61 11.58 -14.55
N GLU A 24 13.00 11.66 -15.74
CA GLU A 24 12.01 12.69 -16.11
C GLU A 24 10.61 12.40 -15.59
N GLN A 25 10.35 11.19 -15.06
CA GLN A 25 9.02 10.77 -14.64
C GLN A 25 8.71 11.08 -13.15
N TRP A 26 9.70 11.45 -12.36
CA TRP A 26 9.53 11.69 -10.92
C TRP A 26 8.53 12.80 -10.57
N ALA A 27 8.30 13.76 -11.47
CA ALA A 27 7.34 14.85 -11.29
C ALA A 27 6.02 14.63 -12.06
N LEU A 28 5.78 13.44 -12.62
CA LEU A 28 4.51 13.14 -13.27
C LEU A 28 3.38 13.02 -12.26
N PRO A 29 2.16 13.49 -12.60
CA PRO A 29 0.99 13.30 -11.74
C PRO A 29 0.64 11.81 -11.63
N THR A 30 0.06 11.42 -10.52
CA THR A 30 -0.45 10.06 -10.29
C THR A 30 -1.98 10.06 -10.19
N PRO A 31 -2.64 8.89 -10.23
CA PRO A 31 -4.07 8.78 -9.91
C PRO A 31 -4.43 9.22 -8.48
N CYS A 32 -3.46 9.27 -7.56
CA CYS A 32 -3.59 9.93 -6.27
C CYS A 32 -3.33 11.43 -6.44
N GLU A 33 -4.38 12.24 -6.52
CA GLU A 33 -4.30 13.67 -6.84
C GLU A 33 -3.38 14.48 -5.89
N GLU A 34 -3.15 13.98 -4.67
CA GLU A 34 -2.29 14.62 -3.68
C GLU A 34 -0.78 14.47 -3.98
N TRP A 35 -0.40 13.51 -4.86
CA TRP A 35 1.00 13.13 -5.07
C TRP A 35 1.37 13.03 -6.55
N ASP A 36 2.53 13.59 -6.87
CA ASP A 36 3.31 13.17 -8.03
C ASP A 36 4.01 11.82 -7.75
N VAL A 37 4.74 11.29 -8.72
CA VAL A 37 5.48 10.02 -8.58
C VAL A 37 6.43 10.07 -7.38
N ARG A 38 7.13 11.21 -7.17
CA ARG A 38 8.04 11.36 -6.02
C ARG A 38 7.29 11.29 -4.69
N GLY A 39 6.19 12.00 -4.59
CA GLY A 39 5.33 12.02 -3.40
C GLY A 39 4.77 10.63 -3.08
N LEU A 40 4.31 9.90 -4.11
CA LEU A 40 3.82 8.53 -3.97
C LEU A 40 4.92 7.57 -3.49
N VAL A 41 6.13 7.65 -4.06
CA VAL A 41 7.27 6.83 -3.60
C VAL A 41 7.65 7.17 -2.17
N ASN A 42 7.68 8.46 -1.80
CA ASN A 42 7.94 8.88 -0.43
C ASN A 42 6.89 8.33 0.55
N HIS A 43 5.60 8.39 0.19
CA HIS A 43 4.51 7.79 0.97
C HIS A 43 4.73 6.30 1.21
N MET A 44 5.11 5.55 0.19
CA MET A 44 5.37 4.11 0.31
C MET A 44 6.54 3.79 1.24
N LEU A 45 7.62 4.56 1.17
CA LEU A 45 8.75 4.42 2.09
C LEU A 45 8.34 4.75 3.54
N LEU A 46 7.62 5.85 3.74
CA LEU A 46 7.10 6.26 5.05
C LEU A 46 6.15 5.22 5.64
N GLY A 47 5.17 4.76 4.86
CA GLY A 47 4.18 3.78 5.30
C GLY A 47 4.82 2.43 5.64
N THR A 48 5.86 2.01 4.90
CA THR A 48 6.60 0.78 5.19
C THR A 48 7.45 0.92 6.46
N ARG A 49 8.16 2.04 6.64
CA ARG A 49 8.89 2.36 7.89
C ARG A 49 7.94 2.43 9.09
N MET A 50 6.84 3.14 8.96
CA MET A 50 5.80 3.23 9.98
C MET A 50 5.31 1.84 10.40
N SER A 51 5.12 0.95 9.43
CA SER A 51 4.66 -0.42 9.71
C SER A 51 5.66 -1.20 10.58
N ILE A 52 6.96 -1.06 10.32
CA ILE A 52 8.02 -1.68 11.13
C ILE A 52 7.96 -1.12 12.56
N GLN A 53 7.91 0.20 12.72
CA GLN A 53 7.85 0.87 14.02
C GLN A 53 6.65 0.43 14.84
N VAL A 54 5.48 0.31 14.21
CA VAL A 54 4.24 -0.15 14.82
C VAL A 54 4.33 -1.63 15.24
N LEU A 55 4.94 -2.48 14.40
CA LEU A 55 5.15 -3.90 14.70
C LEU A 55 6.15 -4.12 15.83
N ASP A 56 7.15 -3.25 15.95
CA ASP A 56 8.16 -3.24 17.02
C ASP A 56 7.63 -2.64 18.34
N GLY A 57 6.38 -2.12 18.33
CA GLY A 57 5.75 -1.56 19.52
C GLY A 57 6.25 -0.17 19.89
N MET A 58 6.74 0.61 18.93
CA MET A 58 7.11 2.01 19.14
C MET A 58 5.91 2.84 19.61
N ASP A 59 6.16 3.83 20.45
CA ASP A 59 5.12 4.74 20.93
C ASP A 59 4.41 5.45 19.77
N ARG A 60 3.08 5.58 19.87
CA ARG A 60 2.26 6.14 18.80
C ARG A 60 2.64 7.58 18.44
N ASP A 61 2.94 8.41 19.44
CA ASP A 61 3.29 9.81 19.21
C ASP A 61 4.66 9.92 18.51
N GLU A 62 5.59 9.01 18.82
CA GLU A 62 6.88 8.91 18.12
C GLU A 62 6.70 8.49 16.66
N VAL A 63 5.82 7.50 16.40
CA VAL A 63 5.47 7.08 15.03
C VAL A 63 4.86 8.25 14.24
N ILE A 64 3.90 8.96 14.84
CA ILE A 64 3.23 10.11 14.20
C ILE A 64 4.22 11.21 13.87
N ALA A 65 5.17 11.50 14.76
CA ALA A 65 6.18 12.54 14.53
C ALA A 65 7.03 12.31 13.26
N GLY A 66 7.24 11.04 12.88
CA GLY A 66 8.01 10.67 11.69
C GLY A 66 7.22 10.63 10.37
N LEU A 67 5.88 10.78 10.39
CA LEU A 67 5.05 10.61 9.17
C LEU A 67 5.22 11.72 8.12
N ASN A 68 5.87 12.84 8.47
CA ASN A 68 6.11 13.95 7.55
C ASN A 68 7.56 14.02 7.04
N ASP A 69 8.38 13.01 7.30
CA ASP A 69 9.76 12.99 6.85
C ASP A 69 9.86 12.87 5.33
N ASP A 70 10.88 13.49 4.76
CA ASP A 70 11.24 13.26 3.36
C ASP A 70 12.27 12.13 3.27
N MET A 71 11.79 10.92 3.02
CA MET A 71 12.61 9.70 2.90
C MET A 71 13.50 9.71 1.64
N LEU A 72 13.26 10.63 0.72
CA LEU A 72 14.00 10.81 -0.53
C LEU A 72 14.93 12.02 -0.47
N ALA A 73 15.15 12.60 0.72
CA ALA A 73 16.07 13.72 0.90
C ALA A 73 17.53 13.26 0.75
N GLY A 74 18.35 14.07 0.09
CA GLY A 74 19.77 13.76 -0.12
C GLY A 74 20.01 12.74 -1.25
N ASP A 75 21.07 11.95 -1.11
CA ASP A 75 21.50 10.95 -2.10
C ASP A 75 21.01 9.54 -1.69
N VAL A 76 19.69 9.38 -1.66
CA VAL A 76 19.02 8.13 -1.28
C VAL A 76 18.73 7.30 -2.52
N ASP A 77 19.08 6.01 -2.49
CA ASP A 77 18.58 5.02 -3.46
C ASP A 77 17.18 4.55 -3.04
N PRO A 78 16.11 4.99 -3.72
CA PRO A 78 14.75 4.64 -3.35
C PRO A 78 14.44 3.15 -3.48
N ILE A 79 15.10 2.46 -4.43
CA ILE A 79 14.89 1.04 -4.67
C ILE A 79 15.51 0.23 -3.53
N ALA A 80 16.78 0.48 -3.21
CA ALA A 80 17.47 -0.20 -2.12
C ALA A 80 16.76 0.04 -0.78
N THR A 81 16.32 1.28 -0.53
CA THR A 81 15.58 1.65 0.68
C THR A 81 14.24 0.92 0.76
N PHE A 82 13.47 0.87 -0.33
CA PHE A 82 12.19 0.16 -0.33
C PHE A 82 12.37 -1.34 -0.09
N VAL A 83 13.33 -1.98 -0.78
CA VAL A 83 13.59 -3.42 -0.64
C VAL A 83 13.97 -3.78 0.80
N ASP A 84 14.84 -2.99 1.42
CA ASP A 84 15.26 -3.21 2.81
C ASP A 84 14.08 -3.05 3.78
N LEU A 85 13.33 -1.96 3.69
CA LEU A 85 12.15 -1.72 4.53
C LEU A 85 11.06 -2.78 4.32
N ALA A 86 10.76 -3.17 3.07
CA ALA A 86 9.76 -4.20 2.77
C ALA A 86 10.16 -5.55 3.39
N SER A 87 11.45 -5.91 3.31
CA SER A 87 11.97 -7.12 3.94
C SER A 87 11.81 -7.11 5.47
N GLN A 88 12.11 -5.98 6.12
CA GLN A 88 11.95 -5.82 7.56
C GLN A 88 10.47 -5.89 7.97
N MET A 89 9.58 -5.24 7.23
CA MET A 89 8.13 -5.29 7.48
C MET A 89 7.59 -6.73 7.38
N VAL A 90 7.97 -7.47 6.34
CA VAL A 90 7.60 -8.89 6.19
C VAL A 90 8.13 -9.73 7.36
N ALA A 91 9.38 -9.49 7.78
CA ALA A 91 9.97 -10.17 8.95
C ALA A 91 9.19 -9.88 10.23
N GLY A 92 8.72 -8.64 10.43
CA GLY A 92 7.88 -8.25 11.57
C GLY A 92 6.56 -9.02 11.63
N PHE A 93 5.91 -9.24 10.47
CA PHE A 93 4.69 -10.06 10.40
C PHE A 93 4.95 -11.57 10.47
N SER A 94 6.17 -12.02 10.16
CA SER A 94 6.57 -13.43 10.22
C SER A 94 7.17 -13.83 11.57
N GLY A 95 7.34 -12.88 12.51
CA GLY A 95 7.96 -13.07 13.81
C GLY A 95 7.14 -13.98 14.76
N PRO A 96 7.62 -14.16 16.01
CA PRO A 96 6.97 -15.04 16.98
C PRO A 96 5.51 -14.70 17.27
N ASP A 97 5.16 -13.41 17.26
CA ASP A 97 3.78 -12.94 17.43
C ASP A 97 2.96 -13.06 16.14
N GLY A 98 3.63 -13.18 14.98
CA GLY A 98 3.02 -13.38 13.68
C GLY A 98 1.91 -12.36 13.40
N LEU A 99 0.70 -12.88 13.12
CA LEU A 99 -0.52 -12.09 12.91
C LEU A 99 -1.42 -12.00 14.17
N GLU A 100 -0.94 -12.49 15.30
CA GLU A 100 -1.67 -12.43 16.58
C GLU A 100 -1.39 -11.12 17.32
N GLY A 101 -2.30 -10.74 18.23
CA GLY A 101 -2.17 -9.52 19.02
C GLY A 101 -2.63 -8.25 18.33
N MET A 102 -2.33 -7.11 18.98
CA MET A 102 -2.74 -5.78 18.56
C MET A 102 -1.53 -4.92 18.22
N VAL A 103 -1.75 -3.92 17.39
CA VAL A 103 -0.77 -2.86 17.08
C VAL A 103 -1.36 -1.49 17.39
N ALA A 104 -0.51 -0.58 17.88
CA ALA A 104 -0.86 0.82 18.16
C ALA A 104 -0.59 1.68 16.91
N HIS A 105 -1.42 1.54 15.89
CA HIS A 105 -1.32 2.32 14.65
C HIS A 105 -1.71 3.80 14.89
N PRO A 106 -1.18 4.77 14.12
CA PRO A 106 -1.60 6.19 14.22
C PRO A 106 -3.11 6.43 14.18
N ALA A 107 -3.84 5.67 13.38
CA ALA A 107 -5.30 5.77 13.26
C ALA A 107 -6.10 5.01 14.33
N GLY A 108 -5.46 4.28 15.25
CA GLY A 108 -6.11 3.50 16.30
C GLY A 108 -5.45 2.15 16.54
N ASP A 109 -6.02 1.38 17.47
CA ASP A 109 -5.53 0.03 17.74
C ASP A 109 -6.20 -0.98 16.81
N PHE A 110 -5.40 -1.82 16.14
CA PHE A 110 -5.90 -2.84 15.22
C PHE A 110 -5.29 -4.20 15.51
N PRO A 111 -6.02 -5.29 15.23
CA PRO A 111 -5.42 -6.62 15.16
C PRO A 111 -4.30 -6.66 14.11
N ARG A 112 -3.19 -7.35 14.40
CA ARG A 112 -2.09 -7.55 13.43
C ARG A 112 -2.58 -8.19 12.14
N SER A 113 -3.54 -9.12 12.23
CA SER A 113 -4.18 -9.75 11.07
C SER A 113 -4.97 -8.78 10.17
N MET A 114 -5.51 -7.69 10.73
CA MET A 114 -6.14 -6.62 9.96
C MET A 114 -5.09 -5.67 9.39
N PHE A 115 -4.06 -5.36 10.16
CA PHE A 115 -3.01 -4.42 9.75
C PHE A 115 -2.23 -4.92 8.54
N ILE A 116 -1.93 -6.22 8.44
CA ILE A 116 -1.29 -6.77 7.22
C ILE A 116 -2.19 -6.56 5.99
N GLY A 117 -3.51 -6.69 6.13
CA GLY A 117 -4.46 -6.42 5.04
C GLY A 117 -4.38 -4.97 4.55
N PHE A 118 -4.26 -4.00 5.47
CA PHE A 118 -4.03 -2.59 5.09
C PHE A 118 -2.75 -2.41 4.29
N ARG A 119 -1.66 -3.09 4.67
CA ARG A 119 -0.38 -3.00 3.97
C ARG A 119 -0.43 -3.63 2.59
N VAL A 120 -1.12 -4.78 2.43
CA VAL A 120 -1.33 -5.40 1.12
C VAL A 120 -2.14 -4.47 0.20
N THR A 121 -3.24 -3.91 0.72
CA THR A 121 -4.09 -2.96 -0.02
C THR A 121 -3.29 -1.74 -0.47
N ASP A 122 -2.54 -1.13 0.43
CA ASP A 122 -1.75 0.07 0.15
C ASP A 122 -0.67 -0.19 -0.90
N SER A 123 0.11 -1.27 -0.74
CA SER A 123 1.16 -1.63 -1.70
C SER A 123 0.61 -1.97 -3.09
N ALA A 124 -0.51 -2.70 -3.17
CA ALA A 124 -1.14 -3.05 -4.43
C ALA A 124 -1.78 -1.85 -5.14
N ALA A 125 -2.50 -0.99 -4.38
CA ALA A 125 -3.09 0.22 -4.93
C ALA A 125 -2.04 1.17 -5.50
N HIS A 126 -0.95 1.40 -4.77
CA HIS A 126 0.11 2.29 -5.21
C HIS A 126 1.04 1.66 -6.26
N ALA A 127 1.12 0.33 -6.36
CA ALA A 127 1.74 -0.31 -7.51
C ALA A 127 0.96 0.01 -8.80
N TRP A 128 -0.38 -0.06 -8.74
CA TRP A 128 -1.22 0.34 -9.86
C TRP A 128 -1.13 1.83 -10.16
N ASP A 129 -1.22 2.70 -9.15
CA ASP A 129 -1.11 4.16 -9.30
C ASP A 129 0.21 4.55 -9.97
N LEU A 130 1.32 3.94 -9.54
CA LEU A 130 2.64 4.16 -10.12
C LEU A 130 2.72 3.69 -11.57
N ALA A 131 2.20 2.49 -11.87
CA ALA A 131 2.16 1.96 -13.24
C ALA A 131 1.42 2.91 -14.19
N LYS A 132 0.26 3.42 -13.77
CA LYS A 132 -0.52 4.40 -14.55
C LYS A 132 0.27 5.68 -14.78
N ALA A 133 0.93 6.20 -13.75
CA ALA A 133 1.70 7.44 -13.85
C ALA A 133 2.87 7.36 -14.82
N ILE A 134 3.60 6.23 -14.83
CA ILE A 134 4.80 6.07 -15.67
C ILE A 134 4.54 5.37 -17.00
N GLY A 135 3.29 4.94 -17.27
CA GLY A 135 2.92 4.22 -18.49
C GLY A 135 3.44 2.78 -18.55
N ALA A 136 3.62 2.14 -17.37
CA ALA A 136 4.00 0.73 -17.25
C ALA A 136 2.77 -0.20 -17.27
N ASP A 137 3.02 -1.52 -17.23
CA ASP A 137 1.94 -2.51 -17.10
C ASP A 137 1.23 -2.36 -15.75
N ASP A 138 -0.05 -2.05 -15.78
CA ASP A 138 -0.92 -1.83 -14.63
C ASP A 138 -1.71 -3.09 -14.21
N THR A 139 -1.42 -4.24 -14.84
CA THR A 139 -1.99 -5.52 -14.46
C THR A 139 -1.42 -5.96 -13.10
N LEU A 140 -2.30 -6.27 -12.15
CA LEU A 140 -1.96 -6.82 -10.84
C LEU A 140 -2.09 -8.35 -10.85
N ASN A 141 -1.35 -9.01 -9.97
CA ASN A 141 -1.44 -10.47 -9.81
C ASN A 141 -2.88 -10.89 -9.46
N ALA A 142 -3.45 -11.81 -10.24
CA ALA A 142 -4.85 -12.20 -10.13
C ALA A 142 -5.21 -12.85 -8.78
N ASP A 143 -4.31 -13.68 -8.22
CA ASP A 143 -4.54 -14.32 -6.91
C ASP A 143 -4.49 -13.30 -5.76
N MET A 144 -3.61 -12.29 -5.88
CA MET A 144 -3.56 -11.17 -4.95
C MET A 144 -4.82 -10.31 -5.06
N VAL A 145 -5.29 -10.01 -6.26
CA VAL A 145 -6.54 -9.26 -6.47
C VAL A 145 -7.73 -10.01 -5.89
N GLN A 146 -7.79 -11.34 -6.03
CA GLN A 146 -8.84 -12.15 -5.41
C GLN A 146 -8.76 -12.07 -3.86
N PHE A 147 -7.56 -12.21 -3.28
CA PHE A 147 -7.34 -12.06 -1.84
C PHE A 147 -7.82 -10.68 -1.34
N LEU A 148 -7.44 -9.62 -2.05
CA LEU A 148 -7.82 -8.25 -1.71
C LEU A 148 -9.32 -8.02 -1.83
N TRP A 149 -9.96 -8.56 -2.85
CA TRP A 149 -11.41 -8.50 -3.00
C TRP A 149 -12.14 -9.18 -1.85
N ASP A 150 -11.74 -10.41 -1.50
CA ASP A 150 -12.36 -11.20 -0.44
C ASP A 150 -12.19 -10.54 0.94
N ASP A 151 -11.07 -9.84 1.17
CA ASP A 151 -10.83 -9.08 2.40
C ASP A 151 -11.59 -7.73 2.44
N THR A 152 -11.68 -7.03 1.32
CA THR A 152 -12.10 -5.63 1.25
C THR A 152 -13.61 -5.48 1.02
N GLU A 153 -14.19 -6.29 0.13
CA GLU A 153 -15.60 -6.17 -0.26
C GLU A 153 -16.57 -6.28 0.92
N PRO A 154 -16.41 -7.22 1.87
CA PRO A 154 -17.28 -7.29 3.04
C PRO A 154 -17.18 -6.10 3.99
N LYS A 155 -16.13 -5.29 3.86
CA LYS A 155 -15.83 -4.12 4.71
C LYS A 155 -16.09 -2.79 3.98
N ARG A 156 -16.69 -2.80 2.78
CA ARG A 156 -16.84 -1.61 1.92
C ARG A 156 -17.42 -0.39 2.63
N ASP A 157 -18.47 -0.57 3.42
CA ASP A 157 -19.11 0.54 4.12
C ASP A 157 -18.20 1.17 5.17
N MET A 158 -17.42 0.33 5.88
CA MET A 158 -16.42 0.79 6.85
C MET A 158 -15.29 1.55 6.14
N LEU A 159 -14.77 1.03 5.03
CA LEU A 159 -13.68 1.67 4.28
C LEU A 159 -14.11 3.01 3.69
N THR A 160 -15.32 3.10 3.14
CA THR A 160 -15.90 4.36 2.66
C THR A 160 -16.05 5.37 3.81
N ALA A 161 -16.55 4.92 4.98
CA ALA A 161 -16.74 5.81 6.13
C ALA A 161 -15.43 6.34 6.72
N THR A 162 -14.31 5.63 6.59
CA THR A 162 -13.00 6.08 7.07
C THR A 162 -12.31 7.07 6.11
N GLY A 163 -12.69 7.07 4.84
CA GLY A 163 -12.01 7.84 3.78
C GLY A 163 -10.55 7.42 3.53
N MET A 164 -10.10 6.34 4.14
CA MET A 164 -8.69 5.89 4.10
C MET A 164 -8.22 5.53 2.69
N PHE A 165 -9.15 5.08 1.84
CA PHE A 165 -8.89 4.69 0.46
C PHE A 165 -9.69 5.52 -0.56
N GLY A 166 -9.93 6.81 -0.26
CA GLY A 166 -10.64 7.73 -1.14
C GLY A 166 -12.17 7.71 -0.94
N GLU A 167 -12.92 8.10 -1.98
CA GLU A 167 -14.39 8.27 -1.93
C GLU A 167 -15.17 6.95 -2.01
N GLY A 168 -14.47 5.81 -2.15
CA GLY A 168 -15.09 4.50 -2.37
C GLY A 168 -15.56 4.29 -3.81
N ALA A 169 -16.39 3.27 -4.01
CA ALA A 169 -16.85 2.85 -5.34
C ALA A 169 -17.63 3.95 -6.07
N SER A 170 -17.27 4.20 -7.34
CA SER A 170 -17.95 5.20 -8.20
C SER A 170 -19.38 4.82 -8.60
N GLY A 171 -19.69 3.52 -8.55
CA GLY A 171 -20.91 2.94 -9.11
C GLY A 171 -20.94 2.88 -10.64
N SER A 172 -19.86 3.24 -11.32
CA SER A 172 -19.76 3.19 -12.79
C SER A 172 -19.15 1.90 -13.33
N VAL A 173 -18.48 1.11 -12.49
CA VAL A 173 -17.91 -0.18 -12.86
C VAL A 173 -18.94 -1.28 -12.72
N SER A 174 -19.22 -1.99 -13.82
CA SER A 174 -20.19 -3.08 -13.88
C SER A 174 -19.78 -4.27 -13.01
N ASP A 175 -20.75 -5.01 -12.48
CA ASP A 175 -20.52 -6.27 -11.75
C ASP A 175 -19.87 -7.36 -12.63
N ASP A 176 -20.01 -7.26 -13.96
CA ASP A 176 -19.38 -8.16 -14.94
C ASP A 176 -17.96 -7.71 -15.34
N ALA A 177 -17.48 -6.57 -14.84
CA ALA A 177 -16.13 -6.09 -15.15
C ALA A 177 -15.06 -7.01 -14.54
N PRO A 178 -13.82 -7.01 -15.09
CA PRO A 178 -12.71 -7.74 -14.51
C PRO A 178 -12.55 -7.44 -13.01
N LEU A 179 -12.19 -8.45 -12.22
CA LEU A 179 -12.12 -8.32 -10.76
C LEU A 179 -11.19 -7.19 -10.32
N GLN A 180 -10.05 -7.01 -11.01
CA GLN A 180 -9.13 -5.90 -10.74
C GLN A 180 -9.84 -4.54 -10.88
N ALA A 181 -10.62 -4.33 -11.92
CA ALA A 181 -11.34 -3.07 -12.11
C ALA A 181 -12.38 -2.84 -11.00
N ARG A 182 -13.12 -3.89 -10.62
CA ARG A 182 -14.08 -3.83 -9.52
C ARG A 182 -13.41 -3.53 -8.18
N TYR A 183 -12.27 -4.18 -7.91
CA TYR A 183 -11.47 -3.94 -6.70
C TYR A 183 -10.93 -2.50 -6.65
N LEU A 184 -10.32 -2.03 -7.74
CA LEU A 184 -9.78 -0.68 -7.82
C LEU A 184 -10.87 0.38 -7.65
N ASP A 185 -12.04 0.20 -8.27
CA ASP A 185 -13.18 1.09 -8.07
C ASP A 185 -13.65 1.08 -6.61
N LEU A 186 -13.71 -0.10 -5.97
CA LEU A 186 -14.10 -0.25 -4.56
C LEU A 186 -13.22 0.57 -3.62
N ILE A 187 -11.91 0.65 -3.90
CA ILE A 187 -10.94 1.44 -3.12
C ILE A 187 -10.75 2.86 -3.68
N GLY A 188 -11.71 3.37 -4.44
CA GLY A 188 -11.75 4.76 -4.89
C GLY A 188 -10.88 5.10 -6.11
N ARG A 189 -10.27 4.12 -6.78
CA ARG A 189 -9.57 4.35 -8.05
C ARG A 189 -10.56 4.39 -9.21
N ARG A 190 -10.09 4.93 -10.35
CA ARG A 190 -10.88 5.01 -11.59
C ARG A 190 -10.13 4.25 -12.69
N PRO A 191 -10.27 2.90 -12.74
CA PRO A 191 -9.55 1.99 -13.64
C PRO A 191 -9.96 2.13 -15.11
#